data_9608fa5ad7839e7731cecbdaf99ffead
#
_entry.id   9608fa5ad7839e7731cecbdaf99ffead
#
_cell.length_a   1.000
_cell.length_b   1.000
_cell.length_c   1.000
_cell.angle_alpha   90.00
_cell.angle_beta   90.00
_cell.angle_gamma   90.00
#
_symmetry.space_group_name_H-M   'P 1'
#
loop_
_entity.id
_entity.type
_entity.pdbx_description
1 polymer ?
#
loop_
_entity_poly.entity_id
_entity_poly.type
_entity_poly.pdbx_seq_one_letter_code
_entity_poly.pdbx_strand_id
1 'polypeptide(L)'
;MGLAEYKKKRRFNVTPEPGPEEKRSELGNIFVVQKHRATQLHYDFRLEADGVLKSWAVPKGPSMDPSVKRLAMQVEDHPVDYADFEGVIPEGEYGGGTVMVWDYGVYAPENVKKVSDGLKKGDLKFVLLGKKLKGSFVLVRTGDRQWLLIKHKDEYAIEDDEIAESQPYSVLTKRTLAEIAEDEGGVVKKAATADPKKLPPRRGIKRRKKAAKKKIWHSNR
;
A
#
# COMPACT_ATOMS: atom_id res chain seq x y z
N MET A 1 10.73 17.07 -1.06
CA MET A 1 10.90 16.30 0.19
C MET A 1 11.71 15.09 -0.23
N GLY A 2 12.66 14.65 0.54
CA GLY A 2 13.42 13.44 0.29
C GLY A 2 13.22 12.50 1.47
N LEU A 3 14.05 11.46 1.60
CA LEU A 3 13.93 10.45 2.66
C LEU A 3 14.34 10.93 4.07
N ALA A 4 14.71 12.21 4.24
CA ALA A 4 15.14 12.74 5.54
C ALA A 4 14.06 12.62 6.63
N GLU A 5 12.79 12.91 6.30
CA GLU A 5 11.68 12.77 7.24
C GLU A 5 11.37 11.30 7.53
N TYR A 6 11.44 10.44 6.53
CA TYR A 6 11.33 8.99 6.68
C TYR A 6 12.38 8.45 7.66
N LYS A 7 13.66 8.82 7.43
CA LYS A 7 14.79 8.42 8.31
C LYS A 7 14.59 8.90 9.74
N LYS A 8 14.14 10.15 9.95
CA LYS A 8 13.95 10.73 11.28
C LYS A 8 12.88 10.03 12.12
N LYS A 9 11.87 9.47 11.48
CA LYS A 9 10.71 8.85 12.13
C LYS A 9 10.90 7.37 12.48
N ARG A 10 12.03 6.73 12.11
CA ARG A 10 12.20 5.28 12.22
C ARG A 10 13.47 4.88 12.94
N ARG A 11 13.35 3.78 13.67
CA ARG A 11 14.46 3.11 14.35
C ARG A 11 14.74 1.79 13.63
N PHE A 12 15.61 1.80 12.61
CA PHE A 12 15.87 0.66 11.72
C PHE A 12 16.50 -0.57 12.40
N ASN A 13 16.94 -0.44 13.64
CA ASN A 13 17.35 -1.57 14.48
C ASN A 13 16.17 -2.24 15.20
N VAL A 14 14.94 -1.69 15.10
CA VAL A 14 13.73 -2.18 15.77
C VAL A 14 12.64 -2.54 14.77
N THR A 15 12.46 -1.71 13.72
CA THR A 15 11.47 -1.96 12.67
C THR A 15 12.03 -2.81 11.54
N PRO A 16 11.23 -3.75 10.93
CA PRO A 16 11.63 -4.48 9.74
C PRO A 16 11.49 -3.66 8.45
N GLU A 17 11.09 -2.39 8.54
CA GLU A 17 10.94 -1.52 7.38
C GLU A 17 12.28 -1.31 6.65
N PRO A 18 12.28 -1.18 5.29
CA PRO A 18 13.50 -0.92 4.52
C PRO A 18 14.25 0.36 4.92
N GLY A 19 15.56 0.33 4.75
CA GLY A 19 16.42 1.50 4.98
C GLY A 19 16.12 2.68 4.05
N PRO A 20 16.59 3.90 4.38
CA PRO A 20 16.28 5.14 3.65
C PRO A 20 17.18 5.33 2.43
N GLU A 21 17.22 4.36 1.50
CA GLU A 21 18.03 4.42 0.29
C GLU A 21 17.20 4.94 -0.88
N GLU A 22 17.73 5.92 -1.62
CA GLU A 22 17.16 6.40 -2.87
C GLU A 22 17.64 5.50 -4.01
N LYS A 23 16.70 4.90 -4.74
CA LYS A 23 16.99 4.12 -5.93
C LYS A 23 15.83 4.17 -6.91
N ARG A 24 16.04 3.67 -8.11
CA ARG A 24 14.98 3.47 -9.10
C ARG A 24 14.64 1.99 -9.17
N SER A 25 13.35 1.68 -9.33
CA SER A 25 12.94 0.33 -9.70
C SER A 25 13.39 -0.01 -11.12
N GLU A 26 13.49 -1.28 -11.44
CA GLU A 26 13.81 -1.73 -12.81
C GLU A 26 12.76 -1.25 -13.83
N LEU A 27 11.50 -1.13 -13.42
CA LEU A 27 10.40 -0.69 -14.27
C LEU A 27 10.29 0.85 -14.36
N GLY A 28 10.90 1.60 -13.45
CA GLY A 28 11.04 3.06 -13.48
C GLY A 28 9.81 3.85 -13.04
N ASN A 29 8.61 3.30 -13.13
CA ASN A 29 7.35 3.97 -12.78
C ASN A 29 6.41 2.98 -12.08
N ILE A 30 6.80 2.46 -10.93
CA ILE A 30 5.93 1.60 -10.14
C ILE A 30 4.94 2.42 -9.32
N PHE A 31 3.78 1.84 -9.04
CA PHE A 31 2.91 2.28 -7.97
C PHE A 31 2.58 1.11 -7.05
N VAL A 32 2.31 1.43 -5.81
CA VAL A 32 1.85 0.48 -4.80
C VAL A 32 0.74 1.10 -3.97
N VAL A 33 -0.22 0.27 -3.58
CA VAL A 33 -1.21 0.59 -2.55
C VAL A 33 -1.02 -0.39 -1.41
N GLN A 34 -0.70 0.13 -0.22
CA GLN A 34 -0.56 -0.70 0.97
C GLN A 34 -1.75 -0.47 1.91
N LYS A 35 -2.49 -1.54 2.20
CA LYS A 35 -3.53 -1.53 3.22
C LYS A 35 -2.87 -1.63 4.58
N HIS A 36 -3.06 -0.62 5.42
CA HIS A 36 -2.35 -0.47 6.68
C HIS A 36 -3.33 -0.34 7.86
N ARG A 37 -3.29 -1.29 8.78
CA ARG A 37 -4.03 -1.26 10.03
C ARG A 37 -3.11 -0.78 11.15
N ALA A 38 -2.87 0.52 11.19
CA ALA A 38 -2.19 1.22 12.27
C ALA A 38 -3.19 1.53 13.42
N THR A 39 -3.20 2.73 13.97
CA THR A 39 -4.26 3.18 14.91
C THR A 39 -5.62 3.19 14.21
N GLN A 40 -5.66 3.70 12.97
CA GLN A 40 -6.82 3.66 12.09
C GLN A 40 -6.48 2.90 10.81
N LEU A 41 -7.49 2.24 10.19
CA LEU A 41 -7.33 1.66 8.86
C LEU A 41 -7.19 2.78 7.84
N HIS A 42 -6.21 2.67 6.97
CA HIS A 42 -6.03 3.51 5.79
C HIS A 42 -5.31 2.72 4.69
N TYR A 43 -5.23 3.33 3.51
CA TYR A 43 -4.50 2.80 2.37
C TYR A 43 -3.43 3.81 1.98
N ASP A 44 -2.19 3.40 2.00
CA ASP A 44 -1.08 4.21 1.53
C ASP A 44 -0.95 4.06 0.01
N PHE A 45 -1.31 5.09 -0.73
CA PHE A 45 -1.12 5.17 -2.17
C PHE A 45 0.24 5.80 -2.45
N ARG A 46 1.07 5.13 -3.24
CA ARG A 46 2.43 5.56 -3.52
C ARG A 46 2.76 5.48 -5.01
N LEU A 47 3.45 6.51 -5.52
CA LEU A 47 3.95 6.62 -6.89
C LEU A 47 5.46 6.81 -6.87
N GLU A 48 6.22 5.99 -7.60
CA GLU A 48 7.64 6.19 -7.78
C GLU A 48 7.91 7.45 -8.61
N ALA A 49 8.67 8.37 -8.06
CA ALA A 49 9.16 9.55 -8.78
C ALA A 49 10.45 10.05 -8.13
N ASP A 50 11.40 10.49 -8.95
CA ASP A 50 12.66 11.07 -8.49
C ASP A 50 13.45 10.18 -7.50
N GLY A 51 13.41 8.83 -7.70
CA GLY A 51 14.14 7.86 -6.88
C GLY A 51 13.51 7.51 -5.53
N VAL A 52 12.27 7.95 -5.28
CA VAL A 52 11.50 7.68 -4.05
C VAL A 52 10.04 7.36 -4.37
N LEU A 53 9.29 6.88 -3.41
CA LEU A 53 7.85 6.73 -3.45
C LEU A 53 7.16 7.97 -2.86
N LYS A 54 6.61 8.84 -3.70
CA LYS A 54 5.68 9.92 -3.30
C LYS A 54 4.43 9.29 -2.71
N SER A 55 4.01 9.71 -1.52
CA SER A 55 3.08 8.91 -0.71
C SER A 55 1.91 9.73 -0.16
N TRP A 56 0.72 9.10 -0.17
CA TRP A 56 -0.52 9.66 0.37
C TRP A 56 -1.27 8.60 1.18
N ALA A 57 -1.68 8.95 2.39
CA ALA A 57 -2.62 8.15 3.17
C ALA A 57 -4.06 8.44 2.71
N VAL A 58 -4.79 7.41 2.32
CA VAL A 58 -6.18 7.45 1.84
C VAL A 58 -7.06 6.70 2.84
N PRO A 59 -7.76 7.39 3.76
CA PRO A 59 -8.46 6.74 4.87
C PRO A 59 -9.53 5.73 4.46
N LYS A 60 -10.25 6.00 3.38
CA LYS A 60 -11.32 5.12 2.86
C LYS A 60 -10.87 4.22 1.70
N GLY A 61 -9.55 4.21 1.39
CA GLY A 61 -9.01 3.51 0.23
C GLY A 61 -9.38 4.15 -1.11
N PRO A 62 -8.74 3.71 -2.21
CA PRO A 62 -9.08 4.14 -3.56
C PRO A 62 -10.47 3.62 -3.98
N SER A 63 -11.06 4.23 -5.01
CA SER A 63 -12.32 3.79 -5.62
C SER A 63 -12.18 3.75 -7.14
N MET A 64 -12.91 2.83 -7.77
CA MET A 64 -13.06 2.76 -9.23
C MET A 64 -14.29 3.53 -9.74
N ASP A 65 -15.07 4.14 -8.82
CA ASP A 65 -16.23 4.97 -9.13
C ASP A 65 -15.80 6.43 -9.37
N PRO A 66 -16.03 6.99 -10.59
CA PRO A 66 -15.69 8.37 -10.92
C PRO A 66 -16.46 9.44 -10.11
N SER A 67 -17.59 9.10 -9.53
CA SER A 67 -18.38 10.01 -8.69
C SER A 67 -17.75 10.20 -7.30
N VAL A 68 -16.85 9.28 -6.88
CA VAL A 68 -16.27 9.23 -5.55
C VAL A 68 -14.94 9.98 -5.51
N LYS A 69 -14.85 11.00 -4.66
CA LYS A 69 -13.62 11.75 -4.36
C LYS A 69 -13.03 11.23 -3.05
N ARG A 70 -11.85 10.63 -3.09
CA ARG A 70 -11.15 10.12 -1.91
C ARG A 70 -10.14 11.12 -1.40
N LEU A 71 -10.27 11.51 -0.12
CA LEU A 71 -9.23 12.28 0.55
C LEU A 71 -7.92 11.50 0.52
N ALA A 72 -6.84 12.15 0.12
CA ALA A 72 -5.49 11.64 0.09
C ALA A 72 -4.57 12.64 0.82
N MET A 73 -4.11 12.28 2.02
CA MET A 73 -3.22 13.13 2.82
C MET A 73 -1.78 12.84 2.46
N GLN A 74 -1.09 13.84 1.91
CA GLN A 74 0.32 13.69 1.56
C GLN A 74 1.16 13.47 2.83
N VAL A 75 1.96 12.42 2.81
CA VAL A 75 2.89 12.03 3.88
C VAL A 75 4.33 12.09 3.38
N GLU A 76 5.29 11.71 4.21
CA GLU A 76 6.71 11.68 3.82
C GLU A 76 6.96 10.73 2.64
N ASP A 77 8.01 11.04 1.87
CA ASP A 77 8.52 10.15 0.83
C ASP A 77 9.08 8.86 1.45
N HIS A 78 8.90 7.72 0.77
CA HIS A 78 9.40 6.42 1.20
C HIS A 78 10.46 5.89 0.21
N PRO A 79 11.39 5.01 0.63
CA PRO A 79 12.31 4.37 -0.29
C PRO A 79 11.54 3.45 -1.26
N VAL A 80 12.10 3.22 -2.46
CA VAL A 80 11.46 2.36 -3.46
C VAL A 80 11.29 0.93 -2.96
N ASP A 81 12.23 0.44 -2.15
CA ASP A 81 12.14 -0.89 -1.51
C ASP A 81 10.93 -1.08 -0.61
N TYR A 82 10.33 0.02 -0.15
CA TYR A 82 9.09 -0.05 0.63
C TYR A 82 7.89 -0.57 -0.17
N ALA A 83 7.97 -0.56 -1.52
CA ALA A 83 6.88 -1.05 -2.38
C ALA A 83 6.52 -2.51 -2.11
N ASP A 84 7.49 -3.34 -1.75
CA ASP A 84 7.30 -4.78 -1.47
C ASP A 84 7.14 -5.07 0.03
N PHE A 85 7.16 -4.05 0.87
CA PHE A 85 7.05 -4.24 2.32
C PHE A 85 5.65 -4.71 2.71
N GLU A 86 5.58 -5.94 3.22
CA GLU A 86 4.40 -6.57 3.81
C GLU A 86 4.81 -7.22 5.12
N GLY A 87 4.18 -6.81 6.24
CA GLY A 87 4.57 -7.32 7.55
C GLY A 87 4.01 -6.49 8.70
N VAL A 88 4.66 -6.54 9.85
CA VAL A 88 4.25 -5.88 11.08
C VAL A 88 5.29 -4.83 11.50
N ILE A 89 4.85 -3.58 11.61
CA ILE A 89 5.62 -2.52 12.27
C ILE A 89 5.31 -2.62 13.77
N PRO A 90 6.33 -2.76 14.64
CA PRO A 90 6.12 -2.95 16.08
C PRO A 90 5.28 -1.84 16.72
N GLU A 91 4.48 -2.19 17.73
CA GLU A 91 3.75 -1.20 18.52
C GLU A 91 4.72 -0.27 19.24
N GLY A 92 4.40 1.03 19.28
CA GLY A 92 5.28 2.06 19.81
C GLY A 92 6.24 2.69 18.77
N GLU A 93 6.42 2.06 17.60
CA GLU A 93 7.10 2.68 16.47
C GLU A 93 6.13 3.56 15.66
N TYR A 94 6.68 4.53 14.92
CA TYR A 94 5.89 5.38 14.03
C TYR A 94 5.18 4.52 12.97
N GLY A 95 3.86 4.61 12.91
CA GLY A 95 3.05 3.78 12.00
C GLY A 95 2.81 2.35 12.50
N GLY A 96 3.06 2.03 13.78
CA GLY A 96 2.88 0.69 14.35
C GLY A 96 1.57 0.01 13.98
N GLY A 97 1.68 -1.20 13.39
CA GLY A 97 0.54 -1.97 12.90
C GLY A 97 0.90 -2.94 11.77
N THR A 98 -0.13 -3.52 11.14
CA THR A 98 0.06 -4.52 10.07
C THR A 98 -0.11 -3.88 8.70
N VAL A 99 0.85 -4.12 7.82
CA VAL A 99 0.92 -3.62 6.45
C VAL A 99 0.77 -4.77 5.46
N MET A 100 -0.06 -4.57 4.43
CA MET A 100 -0.30 -5.50 3.33
C MET A 100 -0.07 -4.80 2.01
N VAL A 101 0.63 -5.39 1.05
CA VAL A 101 0.66 -4.92 -0.32
C VAL A 101 -0.67 -5.27 -1.00
N TRP A 102 -1.62 -4.31 -0.96
CA TRP A 102 -2.99 -4.51 -1.44
C TRP A 102 -3.09 -4.45 -2.95
N ASP A 103 -2.37 -3.52 -3.62
CA ASP A 103 -2.23 -3.46 -5.08
C ASP A 103 -0.82 -3.06 -5.46
N TYR A 104 -0.40 -3.48 -6.66
CA TYR A 104 0.92 -3.21 -7.21
C TYR A 104 0.87 -3.22 -8.74
N GLY A 105 1.63 -2.34 -9.36
CA GLY A 105 1.75 -2.27 -10.81
C GLY A 105 2.63 -1.13 -11.27
N VAL A 106 2.42 -0.74 -12.53
CA VAL A 106 3.09 0.42 -13.13
C VAL A 106 2.08 1.51 -13.44
N TYR A 107 2.56 2.75 -13.57
CA TYR A 107 1.75 3.87 -13.96
C TYR A 107 2.43 4.71 -15.05
N ALA A 108 1.63 5.49 -15.77
CA ALA A 108 2.12 6.45 -16.75
C ALA A 108 1.46 7.82 -16.49
N PRO A 109 2.23 8.91 -16.35
CA PRO A 109 1.65 10.27 -16.26
C PRO A 109 1.02 10.64 -17.60
N GLU A 110 -0.14 11.33 -17.55
CA GLU A 110 -0.89 11.74 -18.76
C GLU A 110 -0.69 13.22 -19.11
N ASN A 111 -0.65 14.11 -18.11
CA ASN A 111 -0.66 15.57 -18.36
C ASN A 111 0.68 16.26 -18.13
N VAL A 112 1.73 15.51 -17.82
CA VAL A 112 3.07 16.04 -17.54
C VAL A 112 4.17 15.11 -18.04
N LYS A 113 5.35 15.66 -18.39
CA LYS A 113 6.53 14.84 -18.71
C LYS A 113 7.24 14.33 -17.46
N LYS A 114 7.23 15.11 -16.38
CA LYS A 114 7.80 14.75 -15.08
C LYS A 114 6.73 14.81 -14.01
N VAL A 115 6.62 13.77 -13.21
CA VAL A 115 5.65 13.67 -12.11
C VAL A 115 5.81 14.82 -11.11
N SER A 116 7.06 15.19 -10.80
CA SER A 116 7.37 16.33 -9.93
C SER A 116 6.76 17.65 -10.39
N ASP A 117 6.58 17.88 -11.68
CA ASP A 117 5.96 19.09 -12.19
C ASP A 117 4.44 19.10 -11.93
N GLY A 118 3.78 17.95 -12.13
CA GLY A 118 2.36 17.78 -11.78
C GLY A 118 2.13 17.96 -10.27
N LEU A 119 3.00 17.39 -9.45
CA LEU A 119 2.91 17.53 -7.99
C LEU A 119 3.11 18.98 -7.53
N LYS A 120 4.07 19.71 -8.11
CA LYS A 120 4.26 21.14 -7.83
C LYS A 120 3.02 21.97 -8.21
N LYS A 121 2.45 21.70 -9.39
CA LYS A 121 1.23 22.34 -9.89
C LYS A 121 0.01 21.98 -9.05
N GLY A 122 0.00 20.80 -8.41
CA GLY A 122 -1.14 20.28 -7.64
C GLY A 122 -2.20 19.62 -8.53
N ASP A 123 -1.81 19.16 -9.71
CA ASP A 123 -2.65 18.42 -10.67
C ASP A 123 -1.79 17.38 -11.38
N LEU A 124 -1.99 16.12 -11.02
CA LEU A 124 -1.27 14.99 -11.62
C LEU A 124 -2.27 13.96 -12.12
N LYS A 125 -2.39 13.83 -13.44
CA LYS A 125 -3.18 12.80 -14.11
C LYS A 125 -2.27 11.64 -14.51
N PHE A 126 -2.75 10.42 -14.33
CA PHE A 126 -1.97 9.20 -14.63
C PHE A 126 -2.87 8.00 -14.88
N VAL A 127 -2.38 7.08 -15.70
CA VAL A 127 -3.00 5.76 -15.91
C VAL A 127 -2.34 4.74 -15.00
N LEU A 128 -3.13 3.94 -14.30
CA LEU A 128 -2.68 2.80 -13.51
C LEU A 128 -2.86 1.50 -14.31
N LEU A 129 -1.87 0.61 -14.22
CA LEU A 129 -1.88 -0.77 -14.70
C LEU A 129 -1.55 -1.70 -13.55
N GLY A 130 -2.45 -1.75 -12.56
CA GLY A 130 -2.34 -2.58 -11.38
C GLY A 130 -2.97 -3.95 -11.51
N LYS A 131 -2.83 -4.73 -10.47
CA LYS A 131 -3.55 -6.02 -10.36
C LYS A 131 -5.03 -5.79 -10.07
N LYS A 132 -5.37 -4.71 -9.35
CA LYS A 132 -6.72 -4.31 -8.96
C LYS A 132 -7.14 -2.99 -9.61
N LEU A 133 -6.36 -1.92 -9.41
CA LEU A 133 -6.65 -0.60 -9.95
C LEU A 133 -6.16 -0.48 -11.39
N LYS A 134 -7.03 -0.01 -12.28
CA LYS A 134 -6.74 0.18 -13.70
C LYS A 134 -7.35 1.46 -14.24
N GLY A 135 -6.75 1.96 -15.32
CA GLY A 135 -7.25 3.14 -16.04
C GLY A 135 -6.80 4.46 -15.44
N SER A 136 -7.43 5.54 -15.89
CA SER A 136 -7.02 6.92 -15.60
C SER A 136 -7.52 7.39 -14.24
N PHE A 137 -6.61 8.06 -13.52
CA PHE A 137 -6.85 8.70 -12.22
C PHE A 137 -6.25 10.10 -12.20
N VAL A 138 -6.68 10.90 -11.24
CA VAL A 138 -6.08 12.20 -10.95
C VAL A 138 -5.86 12.37 -9.45
N LEU A 139 -4.73 13.00 -9.10
CA LEU A 139 -4.46 13.59 -7.79
C LEU A 139 -4.58 15.10 -7.93
N VAL A 140 -5.53 15.73 -7.21
CA VAL A 140 -5.76 17.17 -7.19
C VAL A 140 -5.51 17.70 -5.79
N ARG A 141 -4.60 18.67 -5.65
CA ARG A 141 -4.30 19.33 -4.37
C ARG A 141 -5.39 20.33 -4.01
N THR A 142 -5.92 20.21 -2.81
CA THR A 142 -6.99 21.09 -2.28
C THR A 142 -6.55 21.91 -1.07
N GLY A 143 -5.40 21.58 -0.48
CA GLY A 143 -4.80 22.28 0.66
C GLY A 143 -3.30 22.02 0.73
N ASP A 144 -2.65 22.35 1.83
CA ASP A 144 -1.19 22.19 1.99
C ASP A 144 -0.76 20.73 1.74
N ARG A 145 -1.30 19.79 2.53
CA ARG A 145 -1.05 18.36 2.40
C ARG A 145 -2.29 17.57 1.96
N GLN A 146 -3.40 18.25 1.69
CA GLN A 146 -4.67 17.63 1.31
C GLN A 146 -4.78 17.53 -0.20
N TRP A 147 -5.07 16.33 -0.66
CA TRP A 147 -5.30 15.98 -2.06
C TRP A 147 -6.58 15.17 -2.18
N LEU A 148 -7.12 15.12 -3.38
CA LEU A 148 -8.21 14.21 -3.76
C LEU A 148 -7.67 13.22 -4.79
N LEU A 149 -7.85 11.92 -4.52
CA LEU A 149 -7.65 10.85 -5.48
C LEU A 149 -9.00 10.52 -6.11
N ILE A 150 -9.10 10.65 -7.44
CA ILE A 150 -10.35 10.51 -8.19
C ILE A 150 -10.10 9.63 -9.41
N LYS A 151 -10.98 8.65 -9.64
CA LYS A 151 -11.03 7.86 -10.86
C LYS A 151 -11.65 8.68 -11.98
N HIS A 152 -11.06 8.67 -13.17
CA HIS A 152 -11.71 9.22 -14.36
C HIS A 152 -12.72 8.22 -14.97
N LYS A 153 -13.68 8.74 -15.72
CA LYS A 153 -14.63 7.91 -16.47
C LYS A 153 -13.92 7.31 -17.68
N ASP A 154 -13.69 6.00 -17.65
CA ASP A 154 -13.09 5.20 -18.72
C ASP A 154 -13.67 3.79 -18.70
N GLU A 155 -13.16 2.88 -19.55
CA GLU A 155 -13.60 1.48 -19.65
C GLU A 155 -13.43 0.65 -18.36
N TYR A 156 -12.60 1.11 -17.41
CA TYR A 156 -12.35 0.46 -16.11
C TYR A 156 -13.17 1.05 -14.97
N ALA A 157 -13.97 2.11 -15.23
CA ALA A 157 -14.80 2.72 -14.21
C ALA A 157 -15.93 1.77 -13.78
N ILE A 158 -16.17 1.71 -12.47
CA ILE A 158 -17.20 0.85 -11.86
C ILE A 158 -18.03 1.74 -10.93
N GLU A 159 -19.31 1.88 -11.20
CA GLU A 159 -20.27 2.57 -10.34
C GLU A 159 -20.49 1.76 -9.05
N ASP A 160 -20.75 2.44 -7.94
CA ASP A 160 -20.99 1.84 -6.62
C ASP A 160 -19.87 0.86 -6.18
N ASP A 161 -18.61 1.21 -6.51
CA ASP A 161 -17.46 0.35 -6.30
C ASP A 161 -17.07 0.21 -4.82
N GLU A 162 -16.94 -1.02 -4.37
CA GLU A 162 -16.41 -1.43 -3.07
C GLU A 162 -15.14 -2.29 -3.21
N ILE A 163 -14.24 -1.92 -4.13
CA ILE A 163 -13.05 -2.72 -4.46
C ILE A 163 -12.19 -3.01 -3.23
N ALA A 164 -12.14 -2.10 -2.27
CA ALA A 164 -11.40 -2.26 -1.03
C ALA A 164 -11.90 -3.45 -0.19
N GLU A 165 -13.21 -3.73 -0.24
CA GLU A 165 -13.85 -4.84 0.48
C GLU A 165 -13.96 -6.11 -0.38
N SER A 166 -14.29 -5.96 -1.66
CA SER A 166 -14.47 -7.10 -2.58
C SER A 166 -13.15 -7.80 -2.95
N GLN A 167 -12.01 -7.09 -2.82
CA GLN A 167 -10.67 -7.63 -3.09
C GLN A 167 -9.72 -7.47 -1.89
N PRO A 168 -9.97 -8.16 -0.76
CA PRO A 168 -9.26 -7.90 0.51
C PRO A 168 -7.84 -8.44 0.59
N TYR A 169 -7.45 -9.34 -0.33
CA TYR A 169 -6.18 -10.09 -0.22
C TYR A 169 -4.98 -9.32 -0.77
N SER A 170 -3.81 -9.58 -0.18
CA SER A 170 -2.51 -9.15 -0.73
C SER A 170 -2.35 -9.61 -2.19
N VAL A 171 -1.78 -8.75 -3.04
CA VAL A 171 -1.43 -9.13 -4.42
C VAL A 171 -0.14 -9.94 -4.46
N LEU A 172 0.73 -9.84 -3.44
CA LEU A 172 1.98 -10.58 -3.34
C LEU A 172 1.77 -11.97 -2.74
N THR A 173 1.22 -12.02 -1.52
CA THR A 173 1.15 -13.27 -0.72
C THR A 173 -0.22 -13.90 -0.69
N LYS A 174 -1.27 -13.20 -1.15
CA LYS A 174 -2.68 -13.60 -1.07
C LYS A 174 -3.21 -13.74 0.36
N ARG A 175 -2.49 -13.26 1.35
CA ARG A 175 -2.90 -13.24 2.76
C ARG A 175 -3.88 -12.09 3.03
N THR A 176 -4.69 -12.22 4.07
CA THR A 176 -5.42 -11.13 4.72
C THR A 176 -4.50 -10.39 5.70
N LEU A 177 -4.91 -9.23 6.21
CA LEU A 177 -4.16 -8.54 7.27
C LEU A 177 -4.04 -9.37 8.54
N ALA A 178 -5.11 -10.09 8.92
CA ALA A 178 -5.08 -10.98 10.08
C ALA A 178 -4.04 -12.11 9.93
N GLU A 179 -3.95 -12.71 8.74
CA GLU A 179 -2.97 -13.77 8.45
C GLU A 179 -1.52 -13.24 8.43
N ILE A 180 -1.32 -12.02 7.91
CA ILE A 180 0.00 -11.36 7.97
C ILE A 180 0.39 -11.12 9.44
N ALA A 181 -0.53 -10.58 10.26
CA ALA A 181 -0.27 -10.36 11.66
C ALA A 181 0.04 -11.66 12.41
N GLU A 182 -0.67 -12.76 12.10
CA GLU A 182 -0.42 -14.08 12.71
C GLU A 182 0.96 -14.61 12.36
N ASP A 183 1.34 -14.53 11.08
CA ASP A 183 2.60 -15.08 10.59
C ASP A 183 3.82 -14.24 11.03
N GLU A 184 3.68 -12.91 11.19
CA GLU A 184 4.74 -11.96 11.49
C GLU A 184 4.74 -11.48 12.96
N GLY A 185 3.94 -12.10 13.83
CA GLY A 185 3.94 -11.82 15.26
C GLY A 185 3.24 -10.51 15.67
N GLY A 186 2.28 -10.04 14.88
CA GLY A 186 1.50 -8.85 15.16
C GLY A 186 0.23 -9.12 15.99
N VAL A 187 -0.56 -8.07 16.21
CA VAL A 187 -1.82 -8.14 16.96
C VAL A 187 -2.96 -8.56 16.04
N VAL A 188 -3.20 -9.88 15.94
CA VAL A 188 -4.18 -10.50 15.03
C VAL A 188 -5.59 -9.90 15.19
N LYS A 189 -6.08 -9.71 16.42
CA LYS A 189 -7.40 -9.12 16.68
C LYS A 189 -7.53 -7.71 16.08
N LYS A 190 -6.48 -6.90 16.18
CA LYS A 190 -6.44 -5.54 15.60
C LYS A 190 -6.44 -5.62 14.07
N ALA A 191 -5.60 -6.45 13.48
CA ALA A 191 -5.51 -6.65 12.04
C ALA A 191 -6.83 -7.14 11.44
N ALA A 192 -7.49 -8.11 12.07
CA ALA A 192 -8.76 -8.68 11.63
C ALA A 192 -9.92 -7.65 11.55
N THR A 193 -9.86 -6.54 12.31
CA THR A 193 -10.87 -5.48 12.20
C THR A 193 -10.85 -4.76 10.85
N ALA A 194 -9.78 -4.91 10.09
CA ALA A 194 -9.62 -4.32 8.77
C ALA A 194 -9.97 -5.31 7.64
N ASP A 195 -10.17 -6.57 7.95
CA ASP A 195 -10.61 -7.57 6.97
C ASP A 195 -12.14 -7.60 6.89
N PRO A 196 -12.74 -7.87 5.71
CA PRO A 196 -14.17 -8.02 5.58
C PRO A 196 -14.71 -9.16 6.44
N LYS A 197 -15.90 -8.98 7.03
CA LYS A 197 -16.56 -10.04 7.83
C LYS A 197 -16.76 -11.34 7.05
N LYS A 198 -17.01 -11.24 5.74
CA LYS A 198 -17.14 -12.39 4.83
C LYS A 198 -16.06 -12.27 3.75
N LEU A 199 -15.10 -13.15 3.81
CA LEU A 199 -14.02 -13.19 2.82
C LEU A 199 -14.49 -13.83 1.51
N PRO A 200 -14.25 -13.22 0.34
CA PRO A 200 -14.52 -13.83 -0.93
C PRO A 200 -13.58 -15.03 -1.19
N PRO A 201 -13.95 -15.96 -2.09
CA PRO A 201 -13.07 -17.09 -2.44
C PRO A 201 -11.73 -16.60 -2.98
N ARG A 202 -10.64 -17.21 -2.52
CA ARG A 202 -9.30 -16.97 -3.10
C ARG A 202 -9.21 -17.62 -4.47
N ARG A 203 -9.09 -16.82 -5.52
CA ARG A 203 -8.81 -17.33 -6.87
C ARG A 203 -7.34 -17.78 -6.94
N GLY A 204 -7.10 -19.05 -7.20
CA GLY A 204 -5.82 -19.56 -7.73
C GLY A 204 -4.77 -20.05 -6.74
N ILE A 205 -5.08 -20.43 -5.47
CA ILE A 205 -4.10 -21.05 -4.57
C ILE A 205 -4.59 -22.41 -4.06
N LYS A 206 -3.88 -23.49 -4.46
CA LYS A 206 -3.86 -24.73 -3.69
C LYS A 206 -3.12 -24.43 -2.39
N ARG A 207 -3.82 -24.51 -1.24
CA ARG A 207 -3.19 -24.37 0.10
C ARG A 207 -2.00 -25.32 0.19
N ARG A 208 -0.77 -24.80 0.29
CA ARG A 208 0.35 -25.58 0.78
C ARG A 208 0.04 -25.90 2.24
N LYS A 209 -0.20 -27.17 2.57
CA LYS A 209 -0.28 -27.62 3.97
C LYS A 209 1.03 -27.21 4.66
N LYS A 210 0.94 -26.45 5.78
CA LYS A 210 2.11 -26.16 6.64
C LYS A 210 2.79 -27.50 6.93
N ALA A 211 4.07 -27.63 6.57
CA ALA A 211 4.87 -28.77 7.00
C ALA A 211 4.97 -28.70 8.53
N ALA A 212 4.48 -29.71 9.21
CA ALA A 212 4.55 -29.80 10.66
C ALA A 212 6.03 -29.67 11.07
N LYS A 213 6.35 -28.66 11.91
CA LYS A 213 7.68 -28.55 12.53
C LYS A 213 7.95 -29.86 13.28
N LYS A 214 8.86 -30.70 12.77
CA LYS A 214 9.35 -31.88 13.50
C LYS A 214 9.96 -31.39 14.82
N LYS A 215 9.36 -31.80 15.95
CA LYS A 215 10.00 -31.65 17.26
C LYS A 215 11.31 -32.43 17.22
N ILE A 216 12.43 -31.74 17.28
CA ILE A 216 13.73 -32.36 17.49
C ILE A 216 13.79 -32.74 18.98
N TRP A 217 13.67 -34.01 19.28
CA TRP A 217 13.94 -34.54 20.60
C TRP A 217 15.47 -34.60 20.80
N HIS A 218 15.98 -33.76 21.71
CA HIS A 218 17.32 -33.94 22.22
C HIS A 218 17.24 -34.98 23.33
N SER A 219 17.75 -36.21 23.08
CA SER A 219 18.01 -37.17 24.15
C SER A 219 19.36 -36.81 24.80
N ASN A 220 19.31 -36.31 26.02
CA ASN A 220 20.51 -36.26 26.87
C ASN A 220 20.87 -37.72 27.25
N ARG A 221 22.08 -38.13 26.88
CA ARG A 221 22.86 -39.10 27.53
C ARG A 221 24.25 -38.50 27.78
#